data_1c9cb28a10b2d8fd8b7cda9b20352d40
#
_entry.id   1c9cb28a10b2d8fd8b7cda9b20352d40
#
_cell.length_a   1.000
_cell.length_b   1.000
_cell.length_c   1.000
_cell.angle_alpha   90.00
_cell.angle_beta   90.00
_cell.angle_gamma   90.00
#
_symmetry.space_group_name_H-M   'P 1'
#
loop_
_entity.id
_entity.type
_entity.pdbx_description
1 polymer ?
#
loop_
_entity_poly.entity_id
_entity_poly.type
_entity_poly.pdbx_seq_one_letter_code
_entity_poly.pdbx_strand_id
1 'polypeptide(L)'
;MTTKETFIIRLRKARTQHLKWVNQIKLLVSGIAVDKSSIPVNPSESPFGIWLYDEAMAFATSNSKNVLKEIDLLHAECFEHYFKIYHTLVSKNSGGFLGGLLGSKKPSASELMLAQKFYAELVESSDALINRMRVFESQMLATCEAKFDELVLAPEEAVDPVRLRAETQPKGNVQRMYRGQPVE
;
A
#
# COMPACT_ATOMS: atom_id res chain seq x y z
N MET A 1 12.22 14.67 -23.89
CA MET A 1 11.45 14.40 -22.66
C MET A 1 12.43 14.48 -21.52
N THR A 2 12.20 15.39 -20.55
CA THR A 2 13.11 15.59 -19.42
C THR A 2 12.94 14.47 -18.38
N THR A 3 13.91 14.32 -17.47
CA THR A 3 13.84 13.38 -16.35
C THR A 3 12.59 13.63 -15.52
N LYS A 4 12.29 14.90 -15.25
CA LYS A 4 11.12 15.35 -14.52
C LYS A 4 9.80 14.97 -15.22
N GLU A 5 9.66 15.20 -16.51
CA GLU A 5 8.47 14.80 -17.28
C GLU A 5 8.24 13.29 -17.21
N THR A 6 9.32 12.51 -17.37
CA THR A 6 9.26 11.05 -17.25
C THR A 6 8.79 10.62 -15.88
N PHE A 7 9.30 11.23 -14.80
CA PHE A 7 8.89 10.94 -13.44
C PHE A 7 7.40 11.25 -13.20
N ILE A 8 6.91 12.42 -13.66
CA ILE A 8 5.50 12.79 -13.52
C ILE A 8 4.57 11.79 -14.23
N ILE A 9 4.97 11.32 -15.42
CA ILE A 9 4.20 10.28 -16.12
C ILE A 9 4.15 8.99 -15.32
N ARG A 10 5.27 8.55 -14.73
CA ARG A 10 5.33 7.35 -13.91
C ARG A 10 4.53 7.49 -12.62
N LEU A 11 4.56 8.65 -11.96
CA LEU A 11 3.71 8.97 -10.81
C LEU A 11 2.22 8.82 -11.15
N ARG A 12 1.78 9.39 -12.28
CA ARG A 12 0.40 9.26 -12.73
C ARG A 12 0.03 7.83 -13.08
N LYS A 13 0.96 7.07 -13.67
CA LYS A 13 0.79 5.64 -13.94
C LYS A 13 0.64 4.85 -12.64
N ALA A 14 1.50 5.11 -11.64
CA ALA A 14 1.44 4.45 -10.34
C ALA A 14 0.09 4.72 -9.64
N ARG A 15 -0.41 5.96 -9.67
CA ARG A 15 -1.74 6.32 -9.19
C ARG A 15 -2.85 5.53 -9.88
N THR A 16 -2.78 5.40 -11.20
CA THR A 16 -3.74 4.61 -11.99
C THR A 16 -3.68 3.13 -11.63
N GLN A 17 -2.50 2.59 -11.39
CA GLN A 17 -2.33 1.19 -10.99
C GLN A 17 -2.92 0.92 -9.59
N HIS A 18 -2.73 1.85 -8.64
CA HIS A 18 -3.37 1.76 -7.33
C HIS A 18 -4.90 1.73 -7.45
N LEU A 19 -5.51 2.63 -8.23
CA LEU A 19 -6.95 2.64 -8.46
C LEU A 19 -7.46 1.37 -9.13
N LYS A 20 -6.70 0.78 -10.06
CA LYS A 20 -7.04 -0.53 -10.65
C LYS A 20 -7.05 -1.63 -9.59
N TRP A 21 -6.07 -1.66 -8.70
CA TRP A 21 -6.00 -2.60 -7.60
C TRP A 21 -7.21 -2.47 -6.67
N VAL A 22 -7.60 -1.24 -6.27
CA VAL A 22 -8.81 -0.98 -5.47
C VAL A 22 -10.06 -1.50 -6.17
N ASN A 23 -10.17 -1.30 -7.50
CA ASN A 23 -11.30 -1.80 -8.29
C ASN A 23 -11.33 -3.34 -8.37
N GLN A 24 -10.19 -4.02 -8.44
CA GLN A 24 -10.14 -5.48 -8.38
C GLN A 24 -10.68 -6.00 -7.04
N ILE A 25 -10.32 -5.33 -5.93
CA ILE A 25 -10.86 -5.67 -4.60
C ILE A 25 -12.37 -5.41 -4.53
N LYS A 26 -12.87 -4.34 -5.16
CA LYS A 26 -14.31 -4.08 -5.27
C LYS A 26 -15.06 -5.25 -5.90
N LEU A 27 -14.54 -5.78 -7.00
CA LEU A 27 -15.14 -6.96 -7.67
C LEU A 27 -15.14 -8.17 -6.73
N LEU A 28 -14.04 -8.40 -6.02
CA LEU A 28 -13.91 -9.50 -5.06
C LEU A 28 -14.97 -9.42 -3.95
N VAL A 29 -15.15 -8.24 -3.33
CA VAL A 29 -16.15 -8.06 -2.23
C VAL A 29 -17.59 -8.00 -2.75
N SER A 30 -17.78 -7.83 -4.06
CA SER A 30 -19.09 -7.95 -4.72
C SER A 30 -19.45 -9.39 -5.08
N GLY A 31 -18.61 -10.36 -4.73
CA GLY A 31 -18.81 -11.77 -5.05
C GLY A 31 -18.58 -12.13 -6.52
N ILE A 32 -17.99 -11.21 -7.30
CA ILE A 32 -17.63 -11.45 -8.71
C ILE A 32 -16.36 -12.27 -8.74
N ALA A 33 -16.33 -13.28 -9.60
CA ALA A 33 -15.14 -14.11 -9.78
C ALA A 33 -14.00 -13.27 -10.38
N VAL A 34 -12.91 -13.14 -9.61
CA VAL A 34 -11.66 -12.53 -10.03
C VAL A 34 -10.52 -13.52 -9.84
N ASP A 35 -9.51 -13.43 -10.66
CA ASP A 35 -8.29 -14.17 -10.43
C ASP A 35 -7.58 -13.59 -9.19
N LYS A 36 -7.71 -14.30 -8.08
CA LYS A 36 -7.16 -13.88 -6.78
C LYS A 36 -5.64 -13.85 -6.79
N SER A 37 -4.99 -14.64 -7.64
CA SER A 37 -3.53 -14.66 -7.78
C SER A 37 -2.97 -13.40 -8.46
N SER A 38 -3.82 -12.67 -9.19
CA SER A 38 -3.46 -11.42 -9.85
C SER A 38 -3.49 -10.19 -8.92
N ILE A 39 -4.02 -10.34 -7.70
CA ILE A 39 -4.11 -9.25 -6.73
C ILE A 39 -2.93 -9.35 -5.75
N PRO A 40 -1.96 -8.42 -5.79
CA PRO A 40 -0.81 -8.45 -4.87
C PRO A 40 -1.27 -8.40 -3.41
N VAL A 41 -0.67 -9.24 -2.58
CA VAL A 41 -0.90 -9.25 -1.12
C VAL A 41 0.21 -8.55 -0.35
N ASN A 42 1.36 -8.32 -0.98
CA ASN A 42 2.48 -7.60 -0.41
C ASN A 42 2.54 -6.17 -0.95
N PRO A 43 2.56 -5.13 -0.10
CA PRO A 43 2.65 -3.74 -0.53
C PRO A 43 3.81 -3.47 -1.50
N SER A 44 5.01 -4.00 -1.22
CA SER A 44 6.21 -3.78 -2.04
C SER A 44 6.17 -4.45 -3.42
N GLU A 45 5.33 -5.46 -3.61
CA GLU A 45 5.16 -6.18 -4.88
C GLU A 45 4.06 -5.57 -5.75
N SER A 46 3.27 -4.66 -5.19
CA SER A 46 2.26 -3.94 -5.97
C SER A 46 2.94 -2.99 -6.97
N PRO A 47 2.38 -2.78 -8.16
CA PRO A 47 2.95 -1.83 -9.13
C PRO A 47 3.08 -0.41 -8.58
N PHE A 48 2.23 -0.02 -7.64
CA PHE A 48 2.35 1.23 -6.91
C PHE A 48 3.51 1.20 -5.92
N GLY A 49 3.63 0.13 -5.13
CA GLY A 49 4.72 -0.03 -4.16
C GLY A 49 6.08 -0.06 -4.81
N ILE A 50 6.23 -0.77 -5.93
CA ILE A 50 7.46 -0.78 -6.72
C ILE A 50 7.86 0.66 -7.09
N TRP A 51 6.95 1.45 -7.66
CA TRP A 51 7.22 2.85 -7.98
C TRP A 51 7.55 3.68 -6.73
N LEU A 52 6.82 3.48 -5.63
CA LEU A 52 7.03 4.24 -4.39
C LEU A 52 8.43 4.02 -3.83
N TYR A 53 8.85 2.76 -3.72
CA TYR A 53 10.12 2.41 -3.07
C TYR A 53 11.33 2.57 -3.99
N ASP A 54 11.19 2.32 -5.28
CA ASP A 54 12.31 2.37 -6.23
C ASP A 54 12.55 3.78 -6.79
N GLU A 55 11.48 4.60 -6.93
CA GLU A 55 11.61 5.89 -7.60
C GLU A 55 11.25 7.07 -6.67
N ALA A 56 10.09 7.03 -6.00
CA ALA A 56 9.61 8.19 -5.26
C ALA A 56 10.42 8.46 -3.98
N MET A 57 10.92 7.41 -3.32
CA MET A 57 11.70 7.55 -2.09
C MET A 57 13.04 8.28 -2.28
N ALA A 58 13.56 8.40 -3.49
CA ALA A 58 14.70 9.26 -3.79
C ALA A 58 14.48 10.73 -3.36
N PHE A 59 13.22 11.18 -3.32
CA PHE A 59 12.83 12.54 -2.90
C PHE A 59 12.55 12.66 -1.39
N ALA A 60 12.73 11.61 -0.61
CA ALA A 60 12.43 11.60 0.83
C ALA A 60 13.36 12.49 1.68
N THR A 61 14.49 12.94 1.14
CA THR A 61 15.42 13.89 1.77
C THR A 61 15.07 15.35 1.53
N SER A 62 14.12 15.60 0.62
CA SER A 62 13.67 16.95 0.21
C SER A 62 12.50 17.45 1.07
N ASN A 63 11.95 18.62 0.69
CA ASN A 63 10.72 19.16 1.26
C ASN A 63 9.52 18.21 1.13
N SER A 64 9.63 17.18 0.31
CA SER A 64 8.60 16.16 0.09
C SER A 64 8.66 14.99 1.07
N LYS A 65 9.64 14.95 1.99
CA LYS A 65 9.82 13.86 2.97
C LYS A 65 8.52 13.53 3.71
N ASN A 66 7.85 14.55 4.25
CA ASN A 66 6.64 14.34 5.06
C ASN A 66 5.49 13.79 4.22
N VAL A 67 5.31 14.30 3.00
CA VAL A 67 4.26 13.84 2.08
C VAL A 67 4.51 12.41 1.65
N LEU A 68 5.75 12.04 1.34
CA LEU A 68 6.11 10.66 0.98
C LEU A 68 5.90 9.69 2.15
N LYS A 69 6.22 10.12 3.38
CA LYS A 69 5.95 9.36 4.59
C LYS A 69 4.46 9.10 4.80
N GLU A 70 3.62 10.11 4.59
CA GLU A 70 2.17 9.96 4.67
C GLU A 70 1.64 9.03 3.57
N ILE A 71 2.18 9.10 2.34
CA ILE A 71 1.84 8.19 1.24
C ILE A 71 2.21 6.74 1.60
N ASP A 72 3.38 6.49 2.17
CA ASP A 72 3.81 5.15 2.60
C ASP A 72 2.89 4.58 3.69
N LEU A 73 2.56 5.40 4.71
CA LEU A 73 1.65 4.99 5.78
C LEU A 73 0.26 4.64 5.26
N LEU A 74 -0.31 5.50 4.41
CA LEU A 74 -1.63 5.28 3.82
C LEU A 74 -1.65 4.07 2.89
N HIS A 75 -0.54 3.83 2.15
CA HIS A 75 -0.41 2.64 1.33
C HIS A 75 -0.37 1.36 2.18
N ALA A 76 0.38 1.37 3.29
CA ALA A 76 0.39 0.26 4.24
C ALA A 76 -1.00 0.01 4.84
N GLU A 77 -1.72 1.08 5.23
CA GLU A 77 -3.08 1.00 5.77
C GLU A 77 -4.07 0.39 4.78
N CYS A 78 -4.00 0.78 3.49
CA CYS A 78 -4.79 0.14 2.43
C CYS A 78 -4.56 -1.37 2.38
N PHE A 79 -3.31 -1.83 2.53
CA PHE A 79 -2.99 -3.25 2.53
C PHE A 79 -3.44 -3.95 3.81
N GLU A 80 -3.45 -3.29 4.97
CA GLU A 80 -4.04 -3.84 6.20
C GLU A 80 -5.54 -4.12 6.03
N HIS A 81 -6.29 -3.19 5.44
CA HIS A 81 -7.71 -3.41 5.15
C HIS A 81 -7.91 -4.52 4.10
N TYR A 82 -7.09 -4.54 3.05
CA TYR A 82 -7.12 -5.62 2.07
C TYR A 82 -6.82 -6.98 2.69
N PHE A 83 -5.87 -7.05 3.62
CA PHE A 83 -5.52 -8.28 4.31
C PHE A 83 -6.70 -8.84 5.12
N LYS A 84 -7.48 -7.97 5.79
CA LYS A 84 -8.73 -8.36 6.47
C LYS A 84 -9.75 -8.93 5.48
N ILE A 85 -9.90 -8.30 4.30
CA ILE A 85 -10.76 -8.80 3.22
C ILE A 85 -10.30 -10.16 2.73
N TYR A 86 -9.00 -10.29 2.45
CA TYR A 86 -8.38 -11.53 1.99
C TYR A 86 -8.61 -12.68 2.97
N HIS A 87 -8.36 -12.45 4.26
CA HIS A 87 -8.62 -13.46 5.30
C HIS A 87 -10.10 -13.84 5.39
N THR A 88 -11.00 -12.89 5.22
CA THR A 88 -12.44 -13.14 5.29
C THR A 88 -12.92 -13.99 4.12
N LEU A 89 -12.46 -13.71 2.90
CA LEU A 89 -13.03 -14.28 1.67
C LEU A 89 -12.18 -15.40 1.05
N VAL A 90 -10.87 -15.42 1.31
CA VAL A 90 -9.92 -16.31 0.62
C VAL A 90 -9.32 -17.34 1.55
N SER A 91 -8.72 -16.92 2.66
CA SER A 91 -7.95 -17.80 3.54
C SER A 91 -8.81 -18.88 4.21
N LYS A 92 -10.03 -18.56 4.61
CA LYS A 92 -10.97 -19.54 5.21
C LYS A 92 -11.52 -20.56 4.22
N ASN A 93 -11.51 -20.24 2.95
CA ASN A 93 -12.05 -21.10 1.88
C ASN A 93 -10.99 -21.99 1.21
N SER A 94 -9.71 -21.82 1.52
CA SER A 94 -8.63 -22.73 1.16
C SER A 94 -8.54 -23.89 2.18
N GLY A 95 -9.68 -24.52 2.46
CA GLY A 95 -9.76 -25.66 3.36
C GLY A 95 -8.71 -26.71 2.97
N GLY A 96 -7.96 -27.20 3.97
CA GLY A 96 -6.77 -28.04 3.91
C GLY A 96 -6.75 -29.11 2.81
N PHE A 97 -5.81 -30.05 2.86
CA PHE A 97 -5.48 -31.07 1.86
C PHE A 97 -6.67 -31.72 1.10
N LEU A 98 -7.88 -31.71 1.65
CA LEU A 98 -9.12 -32.19 1.01
C LEU A 98 -9.96 -31.11 0.31
N GLY A 99 -9.69 -29.80 0.56
CA GLY A 99 -10.45 -28.70 -0.05
C GLY A 99 -10.19 -28.48 -1.55
N GLY A 100 -9.06 -28.93 -2.04
CA GLY A 100 -8.71 -28.89 -3.47
C GLY A 100 -9.55 -29.83 -4.34
N LEU A 101 -10.21 -30.84 -3.74
CA LEU A 101 -11.01 -31.83 -4.48
C LEU A 101 -12.50 -31.48 -4.51
N LEU A 102 -13.00 -30.60 -3.62
CA LEU A 102 -14.43 -30.29 -3.43
C LEU A 102 -14.84 -28.88 -3.92
N GLY A 103 -13.96 -28.15 -4.60
CA GLY A 103 -14.23 -26.79 -5.09
C GLY A 103 -14.24 -25.74 -3.96
N SER A 104 -13.73 -24.54 -4.23
CA SER A 104 -13.75 -23.46 -3.25
C SER A 104 -15.18 -23.08 -2.88
N LYS A 105 -15.52 -23.20 -1.60
CA LYS A 105 -16.83 -22.83 -1.06
C LYS A 105 -17.10 -21.34 -1.37
N LYS A 106 -18.26 -21.01 -1.92
CA LYS A 106 -18.65 -19.61 -2.11
C LYS A 106 -18.75 -18.91 -0.76
N PRO A 107 -18.28 -17.65 -0.65
CA PRO A 107 -18.42 -16.87 0.57
C PRO A 107 -19.89 -16.76 1.01
N SER A 108 -20.17 -16.84 2.29
CA SER A 108 -21.49 -16.61 2.84
C SER A 108 -21.88 -15.12 2.77
N ALA A 109 -23.17 -14.83 2.88
CA ALA A 109 -23.67 -13.45 2.89
C ALA A 109 -23.04 -12.62 4.03
N SER A 110 -22.81 -13.22 5.21
CA SER A 110 -22.19 -12.57 6.35
C SER A 110 -20.69 -12.27 6.10
N GLU A 111 -19.96 -13.15 5.43
CA GLU A 111 -18.56 -12.93 5.05
C GLU A 111 -18.45 -11.82 4.00
N LEU A 112 -19.36 -11.78 3.01
CA LEU A 112 -19.40 -10.70 2.03
C LEU A 112 -19.71 -9.35 2.69
N MET A 113 -20.68 -9.30 3.62
CA MET A 113 -21.04 -8.08 4.34
C MET A 113 -19.86 -7.57 5.18
N LEU A 114 -19.13 -8.46 5.86
CA LEU A 114 -17.93 -8.08 6.62
C LEU A 114 -16.81 -7.58 5.71
N ALA A 115 -16.58 -8.25 4.59
CA ALA A 115 -15.59 -7.82 3.61
C ALA A 115 -15.93 -6.46 2.98
N GLN A 116 -17.21 -6.19 2.73
CA GLN A 116 -17.68 -4.88 2.25
C GLN A 116 -17.41 -3.76 3.26
N LYS A 117 -17.53 -4.03 4.57
CA LYS A 117 -17.16 -3.07 5.60
C LYS A 117 -15.67 -2.72 5.53
N PHE A 118 -14.79 -3.73 5.48
CA PHE A 118 -13.35 -3.49 5.34
C PHE A 118 -13.00 -2.80 3.99
N TYR A 119 -13.78 -3.06 2.94
CA TYR A 119 -13.61 -2.37 1.68
C TYR A 119 -13.96 -0.87 1.78
N ALA A 120 -14.97 -0.49 2.55
CA ALA A 120 -15.28 0.92 2.79
C ALA A 120 -14.12 1.65 3.50
N GLU A 121 -13.52 1.01 4.51
CA GLU A 121 -12.32 1.51 5.21
C GLU A 121 -11.12 1.63 4.22
N LEU A 122 -10.93 0.62 3.35
CA LEU A 122 -9.89 0.66 2.31
C LEU A 122 -10.09 1.83 1.34
N VAL A 123 -11.31 2.11 0.91
CA VAL A 123 -11.62 3.23 0.01
C VAL A 123 -11.29 4.57 0.66
N GLU A 124 -11.60 4.74 1.94
CA GLU A 124 -11.27 5.96 2.68
C GLU A 124 -9.75 6.20 2.73
N SER A 125 -8.97 5.19 3.10
CA SER A 125 -7.50 5.26 3.10
C SER A 125 -6.94 5.47 1.70
N SER A 126 -7.53 4.86 0.67
CA SER A 126 -7.16 5.04 -0.73
C SER A 126 -7.41 6.47 -1.22
N ASP A 127 -8.54 7.07 -0.89
CA ASP A 127 -8.84 8.45 -1.26
C ASP A 127 -7.89 9.44 -0.59
N ALA A 128 -7.55 9.20 0.68
CA ALA A 128 -6.54 9.98 1.39
C ALA A 128 -5.16 9.86 0.70
N LEU A 129 -4.76 8.63 0.33
CA LEU A 129 -3.52 8.37 -0.41
C LEU A 129 -3.48 9.12 -1.74
N ILE A 130 -4.54 9.05 -2.54
CA ILE A 130 -4.63 9.75 -3.83
C ILE A 130 -4.52 11.28 -3.64
N ASN A 131 -5.11 11.83 -2.59
CA ASN A 131 -4.97 13.25 -2.28
C ASN A 131 -3.53 13.62 -1.91
N ARG A 132 -2.82 12.80 -1.14
CA ARG A 132 -1.39 13.02 -0.85
C ARG A 132 -0.51 12.89 -2.08
N MET A 133 -0.82 11.96 -2.99
CA MET A 133 -0.12 11.88 -4.28
C MET A 133 -0.29 13.14 -5.12
N ARG A 134 -1.46 13.79 -5.11
CA ARG A 134 -1.68 15.07 -5.80
C ARG A 134 -0.83 16.19 -5.21
N VAL A 135 -0.70 16.23 -3.87
CA VAL A 135 0.19 17.19 -3.21
C VAL A 135 1.64 16.95 -3.62
N PHE A 136 2.08 15.69 -3.60
CA PHE A 136 3.43 15.31 -4.04
C PHE A 136 3.67 15.68 -5.51
N GLU A 137 2.73 15.38 -6.41
CA GLU A 137 2.79 15.78 -7.82
C GLU A 137 2.97 17.30 -7.98
N SER A 138 2.21 18.09 -7.22
CA SER A 138 2.30 19.55 -7.25
C SER A 138 3.66 20.06 -6.76
N GLN A 139 4.24 19.45 -5.75
CA GLN A 139 5.59 19.77 -5.27
C GLN A 139 6.65 19.44 -6.34
N MET A 140 6.54 18.29 -7.00
CA MET A 140 7.45 17.90 -8.07
C MET A 140 7.34 18.84 -9.28
N LEU A 141 6.14 19.25 -9.66
CA LEU A 141 5.91 20.22 -10.73
C LEU A 141 6.52 21.60 -10.42
N ALA A 142 6.44 22.02 -9.16
CA ALA A 142 7.00 23.31 -8.71
C ALA A 142 8.54 23.30 -8.59
N THR A 143 9.17 22.13 -8.47
CA THR A 143 10.64 21.99 -8.39
C THR A 143 11.26 22.34 -9.75
N CYS A 144 12.29 23.20 -9.81
CA CYS A 144 12.99 23.49 -11.05
C CYS A 144 13.76 22.25 -11.55
N GLU A 145 14.00 22.15 -12.85
CA GLU A 145 14.63 20.97 -13.47
C GLU A 145 16.01 20.69 -12.91
N ALA A 146 16.86 21.72 -12.77
CA ALA A 146 18.21 21.56 -12.22
C ALA A 146 18.20 20.93 -10.82
N LYS A 147 17.29 21.37 -9.93
CA LYS A 147 17.16 20.82 -8.60
C LYS A 147 16.53 19.43 -8.61
N PHE A 148 15.63 19.16 -9.55
CA PHE A 148 15.05 17.85 -9.76
C PHE A 148 16.12 16.83 -10.16
N ASP A 149 16.98 17.17 -11.14
CA ASP A 149 18.08 16.33 -11.59
C ASP A 149 19.10 16.10 -10.46
N GLU A 150 19.39 17.13 -9.64
CA GLU A 150 20.25 17.00 -8.46
C GLU A 150 19.70 15.96 -7.47
N LEU A 151 18.38 15.98 -7.19
CA LEU A 151 17.74 15.04 -6.27
C LEU A 151 17.74 13.61 -6.83
N VAL A 152 17.60 13.45 -8.14
CA VAL A 152 17.63 12.12 -8.80
C VAL A 152 19.04 11.58 -8.90
N LEU A 153 20.05 12.47 -9.09
CA LEU A 153 21.45 12.10 -9.28
C LEU A 153 22.21 12.03 -7.95
N ALA A 154 21.68 12.58 -6.85
CA ALA A 154 22.29 12.46 -5.53
C ALA A 154 22.25 10.97 -5.11
N PRO A 155 23.38 10.23 -5.23
CA PRO A 155 23.40 8.90 -4.69
C PRO A 155 23.45 9.01 -3.16
N GLU A 156 22.50 8.38 -2.51
CA GLU A 156 22.66 7.94 -1.13
C GLU A 156 22.51 8.95 0.02
N GLU A 157 21.35 9.07 0.49
CA GLU A 157 20.95 8.29 1.68
C GLU A 157 19.59 7.71 1.38
N ALA A 158 19.53 6.55 0.76
CA ALA A 158 18.31 5.79 0.59
C ALA A 158 17.67 5.64 1.97
N VAL A 159 16.66 6.45 2.23
CA VAL A 159 15.93 6.41 3.49
C VAL A 159 15.23 5.07 3.51
N ASP A 160 15.79 4.15 4.28
CA ASP A 160 15.21 2.82 4.51
C ASP A 160 13.75 3.01 4.94
N PRO A 161 12.76 2.50 4.17
CA PRO A 161 11.34 2.61 4.51
C PRO A 161 11.03 2.08 5.92
N VAL A 162 11.80 1.11 6.39
CA VAL A 162 11.69 0.56 7.76
C VAL A 162 12.12 1.60 8.79
N ARG A 163 13.14 2.42 8.52
CA ARG A 163 13.53 3.53 9.38
C ARG A 163 12.49 4.64 9.41
N LEU A 164 11.90 5.00 8.26
CA LEU A 164 10.81 5.96 8.19
C LEU A 164 9.60 5.54 9.05
N ARG A 165 9.25 4.25 9.03
CA ARG A 165 8.17 3.69 9.85
C ARG A 165 8.53 3.65 11.35
N ALA A 166 9.77 3.32 11.69
CA ALA A 166 10.23 3.25 13.08
C ALA A 166 10.24 4.62 13.78
N GLU A 167 10.50 5.71 13.06
CA GLU A 167 10.45 7.08 13.58
C GLU A 167 9.02 7.56 13.90
N THR A 168 7.99 6.86 13.41
CA THR A 168 6.57 7.25 13.56
C THR A 168 5.81 6.49 14.61
N GLN A 169 6.34 5.36 15.09
CA GLN A 169 5.68 4.67 16.19
C GLN A 169 5.85 5.51 17.47
N PRO A 170 4.74 5.90 18.16
CA PRO A 170 4.87 6.45 19.49
C PRO A 170 5.65 5.43 20.32
N LYS A 171 6.64 5.89 21.09
CA LYS A 171 7.39 5.07 22.04
C LYS A 171 6.44 4.56 23.14
N GLY A 172 5.52 3.71 22.74
CA GLY A 172 4.69 2.93 23.62
C GLY A 172 5.55 1.82 24.19
N ASN A 173 5.64 1.78 25.50
CA ASN A 173 6.32 0.78 26.29
C ASN A 173 5.71 -0.61 25.97
N VAL A 174 6.25 -1.30 24.95
CA VAL A 174 5.88 -2.69 24.64
C VAL A 174 6.61 -3.55 25.66
N GLN A 175 5.99 -3.77 26.81
CA GLN A 175 6.36 -4.86 27.71
C GLN A 175 6.25 -6.17 26.91
N ARG A 176 7.41 -6.72 26.53
CA ARG A 176 7.48 -8.04 25.90
C ARG A 176 6.99 -9.09 26.89
N MET A 177 5.75 -9.50 26.76
CA MET A 177 5.25 -10.70 27.44
C MET A 177 5.80 -11.93 26.71
N TYR A 178 6.81 -12.55 27.26
CA TYR A 178 7.25 -13.88 26.85
C TYR A 178 6.59 -14.90 27.78
N ARG A 179 5.75 -15.79 27.23
CA ARG A 179 5.12 -16.94 27.92
C ARG A 179 4.32 -16.64 29.21
N GLY A 180 3.61 -15.51 29.27
CA GLY A 180 2.61 -15.31 30.34
C GLY A 180 3.18 -15.11 31.75
N GLN A 181 4.49 -14.80 31.90
CA GLN A 181 5.08 -14.41 33.20
C GLN A 181 5.88 -13.11 33.03
N PRO A 182 5.74 -12.16 33.99
CA PRO A 182 6.58 -10.99 34.04
C PRO A 182 8.00 -11.40 34.43
N VAL A 183 9.01 -10.89 33.72
CA VAL A 183 10.40 -11.02 34.11
C VAL A 183 10.77 -9.76 34.89
N GLU A 184 11.22 -9.94 36.13
CA GLU A 184 11.76 -8.88 37.00
C GLU A 184 13.03 -8.25 36.43
#